data_711e01640e76db0f08252c2cd7256980
#
_entry.id   711e01640e76db0f08252c2cd7256980
#
_cell.length_a   1.000
_cell.length_b   1.000
_cell.length_c   1.000
_cell.angle_alpha   90.00
_cell.angle_beta   90.00
_cell.angle_gamma   90.00
#
_symmetry.space_group_name_H-M   'P 1'
#
loop_
_entity.id
_entity.type
_entity.pdbx_description
1 polymer ?
#
loop_
_entity_poly.entity_id
_entity_poly.type
_entity_poly.pdbx_seq_one_letter_code
_entity_poly.pdbx_strand_id
1 'polypeptide(L)'
;MESFLVSALKYRPTSFDEVVGQESITKTLGNSLKTNQLPQALLFCGPRGVGKTSCARILAKQINANNSDTSKDFAFNIFELDAASNNSVEDIRKINEQVRIPPQIGSHKIYIIDEAHMLSNAAFNAFLKTLEEPPKHAIFILATTEKNKIISTVLSRCQVYDFKRISVKDIQSFLVKIAKERKLEFEENAFYLIAQKAEGALRDALSIFDRMVSFTKGNLSESAVADNLNLLDHQTYF
;
A
#
# COMPACT_ATOMS: atom_id res chain seq x y z
N MET A 1 20.49 18.50 11.97
CA MET A 1 19.69 17.48 12.69
C MET A 1 18.83 16.78 11.64
N GLU A 2 19.07 15.49 11.38
CA GLU A 2 18.13 14.73 10.55
C GLU A 2 16.80 14.68 11.28
N SER A 3 15.72 15.08 10.61
CA SER A 3 14.39 15.00 11.15
C SER A 3 14.04 13.51 11.39
N PHE A 4 13.59 13.17 12.59
CA PHE A 4 13.14 11.81 12.90
C PHE A 4 11.99 11.44 11.97
N LEU A 5 12.23 10.51 11.06
CA LEU A 5 11.22 9.96 10.17
C LEU A 5 10.76 8.60 10.72
N VAL A 6 9.46 8.45 10.94
CA VAL A 6 8.87 7.20 11.43
C VAL A 6 9.15 6.05 10.45
N SER A 7 9.43 4.85 10.98
CA SER A 7 9.83 3.69 10.19
C SER A 7 8.82 3.33 9.09
N ALA A 8 7.53 3.49 9.34
CA ALA A 8 6.49 3.26 8.35
C ALA A 8 6.58 4.17 7.09
N LEU A 9 7.22 5.32 7.20
CA LEU A 9 7.52 6.20 6.06
C LEU A 9 8.91 5.94 5.49
N LYS A 10 9.93 5.77 6.36
CA LYS A 10 11.32 5.55 5.95
C LYS A 10 11.50 4.27 5.15
N TYR A 11 10.85 3.18 5.58
CA TYR A 11 10.92 1.85 4.95
C TYR A 11 9.73 1.55 4.04
N ARG A 12 9.07 2.60 3.51
CA ARG A 12 8.02 2.40 2.51
C ARG A 12 8.67 1.90 1.22
N PRO A 13 8.22 0.74 0.66
CA PRO A 13 8.82 0.18 -0.54
C PRO A 13 8.71 1.15 -1.73
N THR A 14 9.79 1.23 -2.51
CA THR A 14 9.95 2.04 -3.71
C THR A 14 9.98 1.20 -4.99
N SER A 15 10.21 -0.10 -4.85
CA SER A 15 10.18 -1.11 -5.92
C SER A 15 9.35 -2.32 -5.52
N PHE A 16 8.92 -3.13 -6.50
CA PHE A 16 8.16 -4.35 -6.22
C PHE A 16 8.97 -5.40 -5.43
N ASP A 17 10.29 -5.42 -5.58
CA ASP A 17 11.18 -6.36 -4.88
C ASP A 17 11.29 -6.07 -3.37
N GLU A 18 10.95 -4.82 -2.97
CA GLU A 18 10.94 -4.41 -1.56
C GLU A 18 9.59 -4.69 -0.87
N VAL A 19 8.58 -5.11 -1.63
CA VAL A 19 7.24 -5.38 -1.06
C VAL A 19 7.24 -6.73 -0.37
N VAL A 20 6.96 -6.73 0.93
CA VAL A 20 7.00 -7.93 1.77
C VAL A 20 5.68 -8.70 1.69
N GLY A 21 5.76 -10.02 1.48
CA GLY A 21 4.64 -10.97 1.62
C GLY A 21 3.55 -10.87 0.55
N GLN A 22 3.86 -10.25 -0.62
CA GLN A 22 2.90 -10.09 -1.73
C GLN A 22 3.51 -10.54 -3.08
N GLU A 23 4.40 -11.55 -3.08
CA GLU A 23 5.20 -11.94 -4.24
C GLU A 23 4.35 -12.32 -5.47
N SER A 24 3.19 -12.96 -5.26
CA SER A 24 2.30 -13.33 -6.36
C SER A 24 1.72 -12.11 -7.08
N ILE A 25 1.36 -11.07 -6.31
CA ILE A 25 0.79 -9.83 -6.84
C ILE A 25 1.89 -9.02 -7.54
N THR A 26 3.04 -8.83 -6.90
CA THR A 26 4.16 -8.05 -7.46
C THR A 26 4.70 -8.68 -8.74
N LYS A 27 4.80 -10.02 -8.81
CA LYS A 27 5.16 -10.75 -10.03
C LYS A 27 4.13 -10.55 -11.14
N THR A 28 2.84 -10.67 -10.82
CA THR A 28 1.77 -10.48 -11.80
C THR A 28 1.77 -9.07 -12.37
N LEU A 29 1.85 -8.05 -11.51
CA LEU A 29 1.92 -6.65 -11.94
C LEU A 29 3.19 -6.37 -12.75
N GLY A 30 4.34 -6.87 -12.32
CA GLY A 30 5.61 -6.73 -13.05
C GLY A 30 5.58 -7.40 -14.42
N ASN A 31 4.94 -8.56 -14.56
CA ASN A 31 4.76 -9.23 -15.85
C ASN A 31 3.82 -8.44 -16.77
N SER A 32 2.69 -7.95 -16.24
CA SER A 32 1.75 -7.12 -17.01
C SER A 32 2.39 -5.85 -17.55
N LEU A 33 3.30 -5.23 -16.79
CA LEU A 33 4.10 -4.10 -17.26
C LEU A 33 5.06 -4.50 -18.39
N LYS A 34 5.80 -5.60 -18.24
CA LYS A 34 6.77 -6.07 -19.25
C LYS A 34 6.10 -6.46 -20.57
N THR A 35 4.90 -7.05 -20.50
CA THR A 35 4.14 -7.47 -21.67
C THR A 35 3.25 -6.37 -22.26
N ASN A 36 3.24 -5.18 -21.63
CA ASN A 36 2.35 -4.06 -21.98
C ASN A 36 0.86 -4.46 -22.00
N GLN A 37 0.46 -5.36 -21.08
CA GLN A 37 -0.90 -5.90 -20.93
C GLN A 37 -1.51 -5.48 -19.58
N LEU A 38 -1.37 -4.20 -19.25
CA LEU A 38 -1.93 -3.67 -18.03
C LEU A 38 -3.40 -3.27 -18.24
N PRO A 39 -4.35 -3.73 -17.40
CA PRO A 39 -5.73 -3.28 -17.47
C PRO A 39 -5.83 -1.80 -17.09
N GLN A 40 -6.82 -1.10 -17.67
CA GLN A 40 -7.04 0.31 -17.37
C GLN A 40 -7.73 0.55 -16.01
N ALA A 41 -8.35 -0.48 -15.42
CA ALA A 41 -8.94 -0.42 -14.09
C ALA A 41 -8.49 -1.60 -13.24
N LEU A 42 -7.83 -1.29 -12.12
CA LEU A 42 -7.35 -2.27 -11.14
C LEU A 42 -8.02 -2.00 -9.79
N LEU A 43 -8.32 -3.08 -9.07
CA LEU A 43 -8.86 -2.99 -7.71
C LEU A 43 -7.98 -3.80 -6.75
N PHE A 44 -7.31 -3.11 -5.83
CA PHE A 44 -6.47 -3.69 -4.79
C PHE A 44 -7.29 -3.86 -3.51
N CYS A 45 -7.61 -5.10 -3.17
CA CYS A 45 -8.41 -5.45 -2.00
C CYS A 45 -7.54 -6.10 -0.92
N GLY A 46 -7.86 -5.88 0.34
CA GLY A 46 -7.21 -6.59 1.45
C GLY A 46 -7.05 -5.74 2.71
N PRO A 47 -6.57 -6.33 3.81
CA PRO A 47 -6.45 -5.66 5.10
C PRO A 47 -5.64 -4.37 5.05
N ARG A 48 -5.78 -3.54 6.09
CA ARG A 48 -4.96 -2.34 6.25
C ARG A 48 -3.48 -2.71 6.47
N GLY A 49 -2.55 -1.89 5.98
CA GLY A 49 -1.13 -2.03 6.30
C GLY A 49 -0.38 -3.15 5.57
N VAL A 50 -0.97 -3.78 4.55
CA VAL A 50 -0.38 -4.90 3.77
C VAL A 50 0.30 -4.47 2.47
N GLY A 51 0.35 -3.16 2.16
CA GLY A 51 1.09 -2.62 1.02
C GLY A 51 0.28 -2.21 -0.20
N LYS A 52 -1.08 -2.20 -0.18
CA LYS A 52 -1.93 -1.82 -1.33
C LYS A 52 -1.54 -0.49 -1.96
N THR A 53 -1.57 0.59 -1.18
CA THR A 53 -1.23 1.95 -1.66
C THR A 53 0.22 2.08 -2.08
N SER A 54 1.15 1.36 -1.42
CA SER A 54 2.56 1.30 -1.84
C SER A 54 2.71 0.64 -3.20
N CYS A 55 2.08 -0.52 -3.43
CA CYS A 55 2.07 -1.17 -4.74
C CYS A 55 1.43 -0.29 -5.83
N ALA A 56 0.34 0.42 -5.51
CA ALA A 56 -0.30 1.35 -6.45
C ALA A 56 0.67 2.46 -6.89
N ARG A 57 1.40 3.06 -5.94
CA ARG A 57 2.40 4.09 -6.23
C ARG A 57 3.60 3.58 -7.01
N ILE A 58 4.10 2.37 -6.68
CA ILE A 58 5.18 1.71 -7.43
C ILE A 58 4.74 1.47 -8.86
N LEU A 59 3.56 0.87 -9.06
CA LEU A 59 2.98 0.62 -10.37
C LEU A 59 2.83 1.91 -11.18
N ALA A 60 2.27 2.96 -10.57
CA ALA A 60 2.08 4.25 -11.22
C ALA A 60 3.39 4.88 -11.71
N LYS A 61 4.45 4.80 -10.91
CA LYS A 61 5.78 5.27 -11.31
C LYS A 61 6.35 4.46 -12.49
N GLN A 62 6.23 3.13 -12.44
CA GLN A 62 6.80 2.25 -13.45
C GLN A 62 6.08 2.33 -14.81
N ILE A 63 4.77 2.60 -14.84
CA ILE A 63 4.00 2.76 -16.08
C ILE A 63 4.59 3.87 -16.96
N ASN A 64 4.93 5.00 -16.41
CA ASN A 64 5.49 6.12 -17.16
C ASN A 64 7.01 6.01 -17.35
N ALA A 65 7.75 5.36 -16.44
CA ALA A 65 9.18 5.19 -16.55
C ALA A 65 9.61 4.30 -17.72
N ASN A 66 8.80 3.28 -18.07
CA ASN A 66 9.11 2.37 -19.19
C ASN A 66 9.00 3.01 -20.57
N ASN A 67 8.37 4.19 -20.69
CA ASN A 67 8.04 4.82 -21.96
C ASN A 67 8.80 6.11 -22.28
N SER A 68 9.77 6.52 -21.44
CA SER A 68 10.43 7.81 -21.61
C SER A 68 11.76 7.92 -20.86
N ASP A 69 12.59 8.89 -21.25
CA ASP A 69 13.84 9.25 -20.57
C ASP A 69 13.64 9.32 -19.05
N THR A 70 14.45 8.55 -18.33
CA THR A 70 14.47 8.45 -16.86
C THR A 70 14.76 9.77 -16.14
N SER A 71 15.00 10.85 -16.88
CA SER A 71 15.29 12.20 -16.35
C SER A 71 14.03 13.05 -16.07
N LYS A 72 12.82 12.58 -16.48
CA LYS A 72 11.59 13.37 -16.34
C LYS A 72 10.80 12.96 -15.09
N ASP A 73 10.43 13.95 -14.29
CA ASP A 73 9.54 13.74 -13.15
C ASP A 73 8.09 13.56 -13.62
N PHE A 74 7.59 12.33 -13.52
CA PHE A 74 6.20 11.98 -13.88
C PHE A 74 5.23 12.14 -12.70
N ALA A 75 5.63 12.77 -11.61
CA ALA A 75 4.76 12.99 -10.45
C ALA A 75 3.48 13.75 -10.83
N PHE A 76 3.55 14.65 -11.83
CA PHE A 76 2.39 15.40 -12.33
C PHE A 76 1.34 14.53 -13.04
N ASN A 77 1.65 13.29 -13.39
CA ASN A 77 0.72 12.34 -14.01
C ASN A 77 0.07 11.38 -13.01
N ILE A 78 0.45 11.45 -11.74
CA ILE A 78 -0.08 10.59 -10.68
C ILE A 78 -0.98 11.43 -9.78
N PHE A 79 -2.27 11.12 -9.82
CA PHE A 79 -3.30 11.77 -9.02
C PHE A 79 -3.75 10.81 -7.93
N GLU A 80 -3.55 11.18 -6.68
CA GLU A 80 -3.95 10.38 -5.54
C GLU A 80 -5.09 11.06 -4.79
N LEU A 81 -6.18 10.33 -4.62
CA LEU A 81 -7.37 10.74 -3.89
C LEU A 81 -7.60 9.79 -2.73
N ASP A 82 -7.73 10.33 -1.53
CA ASP A 82 -8.25 9.60 -0.38
C ASP A 82 -9.78 9.77 -0.34
N ALA A 83 -10.50 8.68 -0.60
CA ALA A 83 -11.95 8.69 -0.60
C ALA A 83 -12.56 8.88 0.80
N ALA A 84 -11.79 8.72 1.88
CA ALA A 84 -12.27 9.08 3.22
C ALA A 84 -12.51 10.58 3.36
N SER A 85 -11.73 11.41 2.65
CA SER A 85 -11.83 12.87 2.67
C SER A 85 -12.53 13.45 1.44
N ASN A 86 -12.61 12.69 0.34
CA ASN A 86 -13.12 13.15 -0.96
C ASN A 86 -14.09 12.10 -1.53
N ASN A 87 -15.30 12.01 -0.99
CA ASN A 87 -16.27 10.96 -1.31
C ASN A 87 -17.50 11.44 -2.06
N SER A 88 -17.53 12.71 -2.43
CA SER A 88 -18.70 13.33 -3.06
C SER A 88 -18.76 13.06 -4.57
N VAL A 89 -19.95 13.26 -5.15
CA VAL A 89 -20.14 13.19 -6.61
C VAL A 89 -19.32 14.26 -7.32
N GLU A 90 -19.18 15.44 -6.72
CA GLU A 90 -18.41 16.57 -7.25
C GLU A 90 -16.92 16.24 -7.39
N ASP A 91 -16.35 15.51 -6.42
CA ASP A 91 -14.94 15.10 -6.48
C ASP A 91 -14.71 14.13 -7.64
N ILE A 92 -15.61 13.17 -7.83
CA ILE A 92 -15.56 12.24 -8.97
C ILE A 92 -15.81 12.95 -10.30
N ARG A 93 -16.70 13.95 -10.37
CA ARG A 93 -16.90 14.75 -11.57
C ARG A 93 -15.62 15.49 -11.99
N LYS A 94 -14.90 16.09 -11.04
CA LYS A 94 -13.60 16.73 -11.30
C LYS A 94 -12.59 15.71 -11.88
N ILE A 95 -12.52 14.50 -11.32
CA ILE A 95 -11.68 13.44 -11.89
C ILE A 95 -12.11 13.11 -13.32
N ASN A 96 -13.41 12.92 -13.57
CA ASN A 96 -13.92 12.59 -14.89
C ASN A 96 -13.61 13.67 -15.96
N GLU A 97 -13.57 14.94 -15.58
CA GLU A 97 -13.15 16.05 -16.44
C GLU A 97 -11.64 16.02 -16.71
N GLN A 98 -10.84 15.84 -15.66
CA GLN A 98 -9.37 15.76 -15.77
C GLN A 98 -8.89 14.56 -16.59
N VAL A 99 -9.60 13.46 -16.53
CA VAL A 99 -9.29 12.22 -17.25
C VAL A 99 -9.37 12.42 -18.76
N ARG A 100 -10.27 13.29 -19.24
CA ARG A 100 -10.44 13.56 -20.69
C ARG A 100 -9.25 14.25 -21.32
N ILE A 101 -8.44 14.94 -20.51
CA ILE A 101 -7.28 15.69 -20.97
C ILE A 101 -6.06 14.76 -20.97
N PRO A 102 -5.42 14.49 -22.12
CA PRO A 102 -4.24 13.63 -22.18
C PRO A 102 -3.06 14.23 -21.39
N PRO A 103 -2.08 13.41 -20.98
CA PRO A 103 -0.89 13.91 -20.30
C PRO A 103 -0.05 14.76 -21.28
N GLN A 104 0.57 15.83 -20.77
CA GLN A 104 1.50 16.66 -21.56
C GLN A 104 2.87 15.97 -21.70
N ILE A 105 3.26 15.18 -20.73
CA ILE A 105 4.53 14.44 -20.67
C ILE A 105 4.20 13.01 -20.24
N GLY A 106 4.91 12.02 -20.82
CA GLY A 106 4.65 10.61 -20.53
C GLY A 106 3.48 10.04 -21.34
N SER A 107 3.12 8.79 -21.05
CA SER A 107 2.11 8.04 -21.82
C SER A 107 0.76 7.96 -21.13
N HIS A 108 0.74 7.96 -19.81
CA HIS A 108 -0.47 7.71 -19.02
C HIS A 108 -0.64 8.69 -17.86
N LYS A 109 -1.90 8.99 -17.56
CA LYS A 109 -2.36 9.57 -16.29
C LYS A 109 -2.87 8.46 -15.39
N ILE A 110 -2.37 8.39 -14.18
CA ILE A 110 -2.74 7.35 -13.22
C ILE A 110 -3.53 7.98 -12.07
N TYR A 111 -4.69 7.44 -11.79
CA TYR A 111 -5.58 7.87 -10.73
C TYR A 111 -5.63 6.79 -9.65
N ILE A 112 -5.05 7.07 -8.49
CA ILE A 112 -5.08 6.20 -7.31
C ILE A 112 -6.20 6.70 -6.40
N ILE A 113 -7.20 5.87 -6.16
CA ILE A 113 -8.30 6.15 -5.24
C ILE A 113 -8.15 5.22 -4.04
N ASP A 114 -7.64 5.76 -2.94
CA ASP A 114 -7.46 4.99 -1.70
C ASP A 114 -8.76 4.99 -0.89
N GLU A 115 -8.98 3.91 -0.10
CA GLU A 115 -10.19 3.62 0.66
C GLU A 115 -11.48 3.79 -0.17
N ALA A 116 -11.44 3.30 -1.41
CA ALA A 116 -12.51 3.47 -2.41
C ALA A 116 -13.92 3.10 -1.90
N HIS A 117 -14.03 2.19 -0.91
CA HIS A 117 -15.30 1.84 -0.29
C HIS A 117 -15.99 2.99 0.46
N MET A 118 -15.27 4.10 0.71
CA MET A 118 -15.81 5.31 1.33
C MET A 118 -16.56 6.21 0.34
N LEU A 119 -16.44 5.96 -0.97
CA LEU A 119 -17.21 6.71 -1.97
C LEU A 119 -18.69 6.47 -1.80
N SER A 120 -19.48 7.54 -1.93
CA SER A 120 -20.95 7.41 -1.93
C SER A 120 -21.43 6.62 -3.15
N ASN A 121 -22.61 5.99 -3.05
CA ASN A 121 -23.22 5.27 -4.18
C ASN A 121 -23.41 6.18 -5.41
N ALA A 122 -23.73 7.44 -5.18
CA ALA A 122 -23.88 8.43 -6.25
C ALA A 122 -22.53 8.77 -6.90
N ALA A 123 -21.43 8.82 -6.12
CA ALA A 123 -20.08 9.00 -6.62
C ALA A 123 -19.65 7.78 -7.46
N PHE A 124 -19.88 6.55 -7.00
CA PHE A 124 -19.63 5.34 -7.79
C PHE A 124 -20.39 5.36 -9.11
N ASN A 125 -21.69 5.68 -9.10
CA ASN A 125 -22.51 5.76 -10.31
C ASN A 125 -21.97 6.80 -11.30
N ALA A 126 -21.51 7.95 -10.82
CA ALA A 126 -20.87 8.97 -11.65
C ALA A 126 -19.54 8.51 -12.25
N PHE A 127 -18.88 7.54 -11.62
CA PHE A 127 -17.60 6.99 -12.06
C PHE A 127 -17.74 5.83 -13.06
N LEU A 128 -18.89 5.12 -13.05
CA LEU A 128 -19.10 3.91 -13.86
C LEU A 128 -18.84 4.15 -15.35
N LYS A 129 -19.35 5.27 -15.92
CA LYS A 129 -19.14 5.58 -17.34
C LYS A 129 -17.66 5.68 -17.70
N THR A 130 -16.85 6.26 -16.83
CA THR A 130 -15.41 6.40 -17.03
C THR A 130 -14.67 5.07 -16.86
N LEU A 131 -15.15 4.17 -16.01
CA LEU A 131 -14.61 2.83 -15.87
C LEU A 131 -15.03 1.88 -17.01
N GLU A 132 -16.17 2.12 -17.63
CA GLU A 132 -16.64 1.35 -18.80
C GLU A 132 -15.85 1.67 -20.08
N GLU A 133 -15.63 2.94 -20.33
CA GLU A 133 -14.95 3.45 -21.52
C GLU A 133 -13.82 4.41 -21.11
N PRO A 134 -12.77 3.90 -20.44
CA PRO A 134 -11.67 4.75 -19.99
C PRO A 134 -10.87 5.26 -21.21
N PRO A 135 -10.45 6.52 -21.24
CA PRO A 135 -9.51 6.99 -22.25
C PRO A 135 -8.23 6.17 -22.26
N LYS A 136 -7.67 5.91 -23.43
CA LYS A 136 -6.49 5.04 -23.60
C LYS A 136 -5.29 5.45 -22.75
N HIS A 137 -5.18 6.73 -22.41
CA HIS A 137 -4.11 7.29 -21.60
C HIS A 137 -4.41 7.30 -20.09
N ALA A 138 -5.56 6.77 -19.63
CA ALA A 138 -5.95 6.78 -18.24
C ALA A 138 -5.89 5.38 -17.64
N ILE A 139 -5.34 5.27 -16.44
CA ILE A 139 -5.32 4.04 -15.64
C ILE A 139 -5.85 4.38 -14.24
N PHE A 140 -6.77 3.55 -13.76
CA PHE A 140 -7.39 3.69 -12.45
C PHE A 140 -6.92 2.57 -11.53
N ILE A 141 -6.47 2.92 -10.32
CA ILE A 141 -6.10 1.98 -9.28
C ILE A 141 -6.92 2.31 -8.04
N LEU A 142 -7.94 1.50 -7.80
CA LEU A 142 -8.77 1.61 -6.61
C LEU A 142 -8.16 0.73 -5.52
N ALA A 143 -8.02 1.23 -4.31
CA ALA A 143 -7.60 0.45 -3.15
C ALA A 143 -8.70 0.44 -2.10
N THR A 144 -8.94 -0.72 -1.47
CA THR A 144 -9.99 -0.86 -0.46
C THR A 144 -9.61 -1.88 0.61
N THR A 145 -10.03 -1.63 1.83
CA THR A 145 -10.00 -2.60 2.92
C THR A 145 -11.27 -3.46 2.97
N GLU A 146 -12.36 -3.03 2.31
CA GLU A 146 -13.68 -3.65 2.38
C GLU A 146 -14.24 -3.92 0.98
N LYS A 147 -13.80 -5.05 0.37
CA LYS A 147 -14.21 -5.46 -0.98
C LYS A 147 -15.72 -5.62 -1.11
N ASN A 148 -16.39 -6.08 -0.07
CA ASN A 148 -17.84 -6.29 -0.02
C ASN A 148 -18.67 -5.00 -0.08
N LYS A 149 -18.08 -3.84 0.23
CA LYS A 149 -18.71 -2.53 0.08
C LYS A 149 -18.57 -1.94 -1.32
N ILE A 150 -17.73 -2.52 -2.18
CA ILE A 150 -17.61 -2.08 -3.57
C ILE A 150 -18.78 -2.66 -4.36
N ILE A 151 -19.50 -1.79 -5.07
CA ILE A 151 -20.67 -2.21 -5.87
C ILE A 151 -20.25 -3.18 -6.99
N SER A 152 -21.09 -4.17 -7.26
CA SER A 152 -20.81 -5.25 -8.21
C SER A 152 -20.50 -4.74 -9.63
N THR A 153 -21.10 -3.64 -10.02
CA THR A 153 -20.88 -2.97 -11.31
C THR A 153 -19.45 -2.45 -11.47
N VAL A 154 -18.78 -2.01 -10.38
CA VAL A 154 -17.37 -1.63 -10.36
C VAL A 154 -16.49 -2.88 -10.34
N LEU A 155 -16.83 -3.88 -9.52
CA LEU A 155 -16.08 -5.13 -9.44
C LEU A 155 -15.96 -5.83 -10.79
N SER A 156 -17.03 -5.83 -11.60
CA SER A 156 -17.04 -6.47 -12.91
C SER A 156 -16.19 -5.75 -13.98
N ARG A 157 -15.75 -4.52 -13.71
CA ARG A 157 -14.96 -3.69 -14.63
C ARG A 157 -13.50 -3.54 -14.22
N CYS A 158 -13.15 -4.01 -13.03
CA CYS A 158 -11.79 -3.93 -12.52
C CYS A 158 -11.13 -5.31 -12.48
N GLN A 159 -9.85 -5.37 -12.79
CA GLN A 159 -9.06 -6.53 -12.43
C GLN A 159 -8.74 -6.49 -10.95
N VAL A 160 -9.19 -7.53 -10.23
CA VAL A 160 -9.09 -7.59 -8.77
C VAL A 160 -7.78 -8.27 -8.35
N TYR A 161 -7.09 -7.66 -7.38
CA TYR A 161 -5.90 -8.19 -6.73
C TYR A 161 -6.16 -8.28 -5.23
N ASP A 162 -6.19 -9.50 -4.71
CA ASP A 162 -6.48 -9.77 -3.29
C ASP A 162 -5.19 -9.86 -2.47
N PHE A 163 -4.84 -8.78 -1.78
CA PHE A 163 -3.70 -8.69 -0.86
C PHE A 163 -3.98 -9.48 0.41
N LYS A 164 -3.01 -10.27 0.83
CA LYS A 164 -3.13 -11.11 2.02
C LYS A 164 -2.46 -10.48 3.23
N ARG A 165 -2.83 -10.93 4.42
CA ARG A 165 -2.04 -10.65 5.64
C ARG A 165 -0.63 -11.17 5.46
N ILE A 166 0.34 -10.41 5.90
CA ILE A 166 1.76 -10.78 5.84
C ILE A 166 2.04 -11.79 6.96
N SER A 167 2.83 -12.81 6.67
CA SER A 167 3.14 -13.83 7.67
C SER A 167 3.96 -13.25 8.83
N VAL A 168 3.81 -13.83 10.01
CA VAL A 168 4.62 -13.45 11.19
C VAL A 168 6.11 -13.56 10.88
N LYS A 169 6.51 -14.62 10.16
CA LYS A 169 7.89 -14.87 9.74
C LYS A 169 8.43 -13.76 8.84
N ASP A 170 7.66 -13.31 7.87
CA ASP A 170 8.08 -12.26 6.93
C ASP A 170 8.21 -10.92 7.64
N ILE A 171 7.26 -10.58 8.52
CA ILE A 171 7.34 -9.37 9.36
C ILE A 171 8.56 -9.42 10.26
N GLN A 172 8.77 -10.53 10.98
CA GLN A 172 9.94 -10.72 11.85
C GLN A 172 11.25 -10.54 11.08
N SER A 173 11.40 -11.21 9.93
CA SER A 173 12.59 -11.11 9.09
C SER A 173 12.83 -9.67 8.63
N PHE A 174 11.77 -8.95 8.30
CA PHE A 174 11.87 -7.55 7.91
C PHE A 174 12.30 -6.64 9.05
N LEU A 175 11.76 -6.84 10.26
CA LEU A 175 12.17 -6.09 11.46
C LEU A 175 13.64 -6.38 11.83
N VAL A 176 14.09 -7.64 11.74
CA VAL A 176 15.50 -8.02 11.93
C VAL A 176 16.41 -7.26 10.94
N LYS A 177 16.02 -7.18 9.67
CA LYS A 177 16.77 -6.41 8.66
C LYS A 177 16.90 -4.95 9.05
N ILE A 178 15.81 -4.32 9.48
CA ILE A 178 15.80 -2.91 9.92
C ILE A 178 16.67 -2.71 11.17
N ALA A 179 16.57 -3.60 12.16
CA ALA A 179 17.36 -3.49 13.39
C ALA A 179 18.85 -3.60 13.12
N LYS A 180 19.28 -4.52 12.25
CA LYS A 180 20.67 -4.65 11.81
C LYS A 180 21.16 -3.40 11.09
N GLU A 181 20.36 -2.83 10.18
CA GLU A 181 20.68 -1.57 9.49
C GLU A 181 20.85 -0.41 10.48
N ARG A 182 19.98 -0.34 11.49
CA ARG A 182 20.02 0.70 12.54
C ARG A 182 21.03 0.41 13.66
N LYS A 183 21.73 -0.74 13.61
CA LYS A 183 22.70 -1.19 14.62
C LYS A 183 22.11 -1.24 16.04
N LEU A 184 20.88 -1.73 16.14
CA LEU A 184 20.20 -1.92 17.44
C LEU A 184 20.60 -3.25 18.07
N GLU A 185 20.58 -3.32 19.41
CA GLU A 185 20.67 -4.57 20.12
C GLU A 185 19.29 -5.19 20.26
N PHE A 186 19.15 -6.48 19.93
CA PHE A 186 17.83 -7.13 19.93
C PHE A 186 17.90 -8.64 20.15
N GLU A 187 16.82 -9.17 20.67
CA GLU A 187 16.50 -10.60 20.70
C GLU A 187 15.49 -10.91 19.58
N GLU A 188 15.69 -12.00 18.83
CA GLU A 188 14.80 -12.34 17.72
C GLU A 188 13.35 -12.60 18.16
N ASN A 189 13.18 -13.13 19.40
CA ASN A 189 11.85 -13.34 19.97
C ASN A 189 11.09 -12.03 20.23
N ALA A 190 11.77 -10.93 20.54
CA ALA A 190 11.14 -9.62 20.63
C ALA A 190 10.40 -9.24 19.35
N PHE A 191 11.01 -9.50 18.20
CA PHE A 191 10.37 -9.22 16.90
C PHE A 191 9.28 -10.20 16.54
N TYR A 192 9.38 -11.46 17.00
CA TYR A 192 8.28 -12.41 16.88
C TYR A 192 7.02 -11.90 17.60
N LEU A 193 7.16 -11.39 18.84
CA LEU A 193 6.04 -10.82 19.60
C LEU A 193 5.44 -9.59 18.89
N ILE A 194 6.27 -8.69 18.36
CA ILE A 194 5.80 -7.54 17.60
C ILE A 194 5.04 -7.98 16.35
N ALA A 195 5.58 -8.96 15.62
CA ALA A 195 4.96 -9.49 14.40
C ALA A 195 3.61 -10.18 14.68
N GLN A 196 3.51 -10.92 15.77
CA GLN A 196 2.26 -11.51 16.26
C GLN A 196 1.21 -10.43 16.55
N LYS A 197 1.60 -9.40 17.34
CA LYS A 197 0.71 -8.30 17.73
C LYS A 197 0.21 -7.47 16.54
N ALA A 198 1.00 -7.38 15.48
CA ALA A 198 0.65 -6.66 14.27
C ALA A 198 -0.37 -7.37 13.39
N GLU A 199 -0.71 -8.64 13.65
CA GLU A 199 -1.74 -9.41 12.95
C GLU A 199 -1.64 -9.37 11.42
N GLY A 200 -0.42 -9.37 10.88
CA GLY A 200 -0.15 -9.34 9.45
C GLY A 200 -0.18 -7.96 8.80
N ALA A 201 -0.27 -6.88 9.58
CA ALA A 201 -0.18 -5.49 9.10
C ALA A 201 1.23 -4.92 9.31
N LEU A 202 2.05 -4.87 8.26
CA LEU A 202 3.45 -4.39 8.37
C LEU A 202 3.55 -2.95 8.87
N ARG A 203 2.59 -2.08 8.49
CA ARG A 203 2.56 -0.69 8.97
C ARG A 203 2.42 -0.62 10.49
N ASP A 204 1.58 -1.49 11.06
CA ASP A 204 1.35 -1.55 12.52
C ASP A 204 2.56 -2.16 13.21
N ALA A 205 3.20 -3.19 12.63
CA ALA A 205 4.45 -3.75 13.11
C ALA A 205 5.55 -2.69 13.21
N LEU A 206 5.72 -1.86 12.19
CA LEU A 206 6.70 -0.77 12.18
C LEU A 206 6.37 0.32 13.20
N SER A 207 5.09 0.62 13.42
CA SER A 207 4.66 1.58 14.44
C SER A 207 4.93 1.05 15.86
N ILE A 208 4.69 -0.25 16.10
CA ILE A 208 5.04 -0.91 17.38
C ILE A 208 6.56 -0.93 17.54
N PHE A 209 7.30 -1.29 16.49
CA PHE A 209 8.76 -1.31 16.51
C PHE A 209 9.36 0.05 16.93
N ASP A 210 8.93 1.16 16.30
CA ASP A 210 9.42 2.50 16.65
C ASP A 210 9.12 2.85 18.12
N ARG A 211 7.93 2.49 18.61
CA ARG A 211 7.55 2.68 20.00
C ARG A 211 8.47 1.87 20.94
N MET A 212 8.76 0.61 20.60
CA MET A 212 9.63 -0.24 21.38
C MET A 212 11.08 0.25 21.38
N VAL A 213 11.62 0.67 20.25
CA VAL A 213 12.97 1.27 20.15
C VAL A 213 13.08 2.49 21.06
N SER A 214 12.05 3.35 21.08
CA SER A 214 12.03 4.53 21.93
C SER A 214 11.94 4.18 23.42
N PHE A 215 11.11 3.20 23.78
CA PHE A 215 10.90 2.76 25.14
C PHE A 215 12.15 2.08 25.72
N THR A 216 12.79 1.19 24.99
CA THR A 216 13.95 0.40 25.44
C THR A 216 15.29 1.12 25.22
N LYS A 217 15.29 2.34 24.70
CA LYS A 217 16.49 3.10 24.30
C LYS A 217 17.42 2.30 23.37
N GLY A 218 16.82 1.45 22.52
CA GLY A 218 17.54 0.68 21.51
C GLY A 218 17.96 -0.74 21.89
N ASN A 219 17.68 -1.21 23.09
CA ASN A 219 17.91 -2.59 23.52
C ASN A 219 16.57 -3.36 23.58
N LEU A 220 16.25 -4.10 22.51
CA LEU A 220 14.97 -4.78 22.33
C LEU A 220 15.02 -6.22 22.87
N SER A 221 14.87 -6.41 24.18
CA SER A 221 14.74 -7.73 24.79
C SER A 221 13.30 -8.25 24.68
N GLU A 222 13.14 -9.58 24.68
CA GLU A 222 11.83 -10.24 24.67
C GLU A 222 10.96 -9.79 25.86
N SER A 223 11.53 -9.78 27.09
CA SER A 223 10.82 -9.38 28.30
C SER A 223 10.31 -7.94 28.23
N ALA A 224 11.16 -6.98 27.79
CA ALA A 224 10.77 -5.58 27.69
C ALA A 224 9.63 -5.36 26.67
N VAL A 225 9.62 -6.12 25.57
CA VAL A 225 8.56 -6.07 24.56
C VAL A 225 7.29 -6.74 25.07
N ALA A 226 7.38 -7.90 25.73
CA ALA A 226 6.24 -8.61 26.31
C ALA A 226 5.51 -7.75 27.35
N ASP A 227 6.25 -7.15 28.26
CA ASP A 227 5.70 -6.28 29.31
C ASP A 227 4.99 -5.06 28.73
N ASN A 228 5.62 -4.38 27.73
CA ASN A 228 5.02 -3.18 27.15
C ASN A 228 3.79 -3.48 26.30
N LEU A 229 3.76 -4.64 25.61
CA LEU A 229 2.62 -5.05 24.81
C LEU A 229 1.48 -5.67 25.63
N ASN A 230 1.62 -5.78 26.97
CA ASN A 230 0.69 -6.47 27.86
C ASN A 230 0.38 -7.90 27.35
N LEU A 231 1.40 -8.57 26.82
CA LEU A 231 1.29 -9.97 26.46
C LEU A 231 1.49 -10.77 27.74
N LEU A 232 0.46 -11.46 28.19
CA LEU A 232 0.55 -12.40 29.29
C LEU A 232 1.55 -13.49 28.91
N ASP A 233 2.54 -13.69 29.77
CA ASP A 233 3.54 -14.72 29.58
C ASP A 233 2.83 -16.08 29.61
N HIS A 234 2.91 -16.84 28.50
CA HIS A 234 2.32 -18.19 28.41
C HIS A 234 2.88 -19.16 29.44
N GLN A 235 3.99 -18.79 30.12
CA GLN A 235 4.61 -19.59 31.18
C GLN A 235 3.94 -19.40 32.52
N THR A 236 3.05 -18.44 32.73
CA THR A 236 2.40 -18.17 33.99
C THR A 236 1.14 -19.02 34.24
N TYR A 237 0.73 -19.84 33.28
CA TYR A 237 -0.50 -20.64 33.33
C TYR A 237 -0.29 -22.18 33.38
N PHE A 238 0.93 -22.66 33.67
CA PHE A 238 1.20 -24.09 33.92
C PHE A 238 1.96 -24.32 35.20
#